data_1f25906865064cf96923ce94aa9c3dc8
#
_entry.id   1f25906865064cf96923ce94aa9c3dc8
#
_cell.length_a   1.000
_cell.length_b   1.000
_cell.length_c   1.000
_cell.angle_alpha   90.00
_cell.angle_beta   90.00
_cell.angle_gamma   90.00
#
_symmetry.space_group_name_H-M   'P 1'
#
loop_
_entity.id
_entity.type
_entity.pdbx_description
1 polymer ?
#
loop_
_entity_poly.entity_id
_entity_poly.type
_entity_poly.pdbx_seq_one_letter_code
_entity_poly.pdbx_strand_id
1 'polypeptide(L)'
;MNRKPLFRRNQGWLRFLFHRPNVHLASFQTISNYPRIWIISIMILAITSLAPLVFTTFINHRLIQKSVDAELVLQTDRVTSNAKRSMRFFLEERLNALRFIVNELPYYSLIDNEHLGKILENLKLGFGGFTDLSIIDADGSQIAYAGPFNLEGKNYKNQPWFVQSIEKDNFISEVFTGYRDIPHIIIAVRSETAYGRHFLLRATLDTQRLMSMLTSYKTNVHTDIFLINRAGILQTPSSIYGKIFTPALLNVPAFSDTTQVIQPENKGENTFITGYSYIVTEAVTTPFILMVHKKKSDVMGTWLNLGKTFNWIIGACCLVMVVIITLVSTFMVNQLFLADQAKAETMLKMEQSQQLACIGQLSAGIAHEINNPLALINETAGFLKDLYQYPDEHRDDKELTELLDDILEAVTRCGTITSQLLGFVRQFDVQISSVNVEKLINGILSFHKKETEYKGIHVTTAIAPNVPNIETDRGKLQQILLNLINNAFQAIEANGCLDITVSHLPPNKISIEIKDTGCGIPEENLKRIHEPFFSTKKDKMGTGLGLSITYGLVKKLQGNIRVESSEGIGTIFTVTLPVKI
;
A
#
# COMPACT_ATOMS: atom_id res chain seq x y z
N MET A 1 -16.84 -3.25 29.66
CA MET A 1 -15.88 -3.97 28.80
C MET A 1 -14.99 -2.94 28.09
N ASN A 2 -13.83 -2.65 28.68
CA ASN A 2 -12.86 -1.65 28.24
C ASN A 2 -11.94 -2.25 27.17
N ARG A 3 -12.07 -1.83 25.93
CA ARG A 3 -11.04 -2.07 24.90
C ARG A 3 -9.98 -0.98 24.99
N LYS A 4 -8.84 -1.27 25.61
CA LYS A 4 -7.62 -0.44 25.53
C LYS A 4 -7.03 -0.55 24.11
N PRO A 5 -6.57 0.54 23.49
CA PRO A 5 -5.95 0.46 22.17
C PRO A 5 -4.55 -0.14 22.26
N LEU A 6 -4.31 -1.15 21.46
CA LEU A 6 -3.06 -1.96 21.32
C LEU A 6 -1.83 -1.18 20.80
N PHE A 7 -1.93 0.12 20.58
CA PHE A 7 -0.91 0.94 19.91
C PHE A 7 0.15 1.59 20.83
N ARG A 8 0.14 1.32 22.14
CA ARG A 8 1.02 2.04 23.10
C ARG A 8 2.38 1.39 23.38
N ARG A 9 2.70 0.20 22.83
CA ARG A 9 3.89 -0.57 23.27
C ARG A 9 5.13 -0.48 22.39
N ASN A 10 5.13 0.18 21.22
CA ASN A 10 6.26 0.21 20.30
C ASN A 10 6.80 1.62 19.97
N GLN A 11 6.66 2.59 20.87
CA GLN A 11 7.22 3.93 20.64
C GLN A 11 8.73 4.09 20.96
N GLY A 12 9.39 3.08 21.50
CA GLY A 12 10.81 3.13 21.85
C GLY A 12 11.76 3.30 20.65
N TRP A 13 11.49 2.63 19.56
CA TRP A 13 12.28 2.62 18.31
C TRP A 13 12.18 3.94 17.56
N LEU A 14 10.98 4.54 17.47
CA LEU A 14 10.75 5.80 16.78
C LEU A 14 11.38 7.00 17.51
N ARG A 15 11.57 6.89 18.84
CA ARG A 15 12.31 7.89 19.61
C ARG A 15 13.81 7.91 19.30
N PHE A 16 14.37 6.80 18.82
CA PHE A 16 15.79 6.72 18.46
C PHE A 16 16.08 7.36 17.10
N LEU A 17 15.12 7.29 16.15
CA LEU A 17 15.23 7.89 14.82
C LEU A 17 15.02 9.41 14.82
N PHE A 18 14.24 9.92 15.77
CA PHE A 18 13.96 11.36 15.91
C PHE A 18 14.45 11.84 17.28
N HIS A 19 15.78 12.03 17.40
CA HIS A 19 16.41 12.53 18.61
C HIS A 19 15.84 13.92 18.92
N ARG A 20 15.15 14.06 20.08
CA ARG A 20 14.69 15.37 20.56
C ARG A 20 15.90 16.10 21.17
N PRO A 21 16.38 17.20 20.63
CA PRO A 21 17.12 18.15 21.44
C PRO A 21 16.14 18.75 22.45
N ASN A 22 16.56 18.84 23.72
CA ASN A 22 15.82 19.49 24.79
C ASN A 22 15.75 21.02 24.48
N VAL A 23 14.78 21.42 23.69
CA VAL A 23 14.43 22.82 23.52
C VAL A 23 13.08 23.01 24.17
N HIS A 24 13.05 23.75 25.29
CA HIS A 24 11.86 24.24 25.95
C HIS A 24 11.10 25.20 25.02
N LEU A 25 10.36 24.69 24.07
CA LEU A 25 9.43 25.45 23.22
C LEU A 25 8.00 25.00 23.55
N ALA A 26 7.47 25.53 24.64
CA ALA A 26 6.16 25.20 25.19
C ALA A 26 4.97 25.76 24.40
N SER A 27 5.16 26.34 23.21
CA SER A 27 4.09 27.07 22.50
C SER A 27 3.73 26.60 21.09
N PHE A 28 4.34 25.52 20.56
CA PHE A 28 3.99 25.01 19.23
C PHE A 28 3.40 23.58 19.28
N GLN A 29 2.11 23.48 19.49
CA GLN A 29 1.36 22.22 19.53
C GLN A 29 1.19 21.52 18.17
N THR A 30 1.77 21.99 17.09
CA THR A 30 1.63 21.43 15.73
C THR A 30 2.69 20.38 15.35
N ILE A 31 3.68 20.08 16.20
CA ILE A 31 4.88 19.31 15.84
C ILE A 31 4.74 17.78 16.06
N SER A 32 3.56 17.24 16.38
CA SER A 32 3.47 15.87 16.91
C SER A 32 3.27 14.73 15.89
N ASN A 33 3.26 14.97 14.58
CA ASN A 33 2.80 13.95 13.63
C ASN A 33 3.86 13.36 12.67
N TYR A 34 5.16 13.64 12.83
CA TYR A 34 6.22 13.07 11.98
C TYR A 34 6.21 11.53 11.89
N PRO A 35 5.99 10.77 12.98
CA PRO A 35 5.88 9.32 12.88
C PRO A 35 4.70 8.85 12.01
N ARG A 36 3.58 9.58 12.04
CA ARG A 36 2.42 9.30 11.18
C ARG A 36 2.73 9.62 9.72
N ILE A 37 3.36 10.75 9.44
CA ILE A 37 3.77 11.14 8.09
C ILE A 37 4.75 10.10 7.54
N TRP A 38 5.69 9.63 8.32
CA TRP A 38 6.65 8.59 7.95
C TRP A 38 5.95 7.27 7.59
N ILE A 39 5.03 6.79 8.42
CA ILE A 39 4.25 5.57 8.16
C ILE A 39 3.40 5.72 6.89
N ILE A 40 2.70 6.86 6.74
CA ILE A 40 1.85 7.12 5.57
C ILE A 40 2.70 7.19 4.29
N SER A 41 3.85 7.86 4.31
CA SER A 41 4.74 7.95 3.16
C SER A 41 5.29 6.57 2.75
N ILE A 42 5.68 5.72 3.70
CA ILE A 42 6.08 4.33 3.43
C ILE A 42 4.92 3.55 2.81
N MET A 43 3.70 3.64 3.37
CA MET A 43 2.54 2.93 2.83
C MET A 43 2.21 3.35 1.40
N ILE A 44 2.20 4.65 1.13
CA ILE A 44 1.92 5.16 -0.23
C ILE A 44 3.00 4.68 -1.21
N LEU A 45 4.28 4.85 -0.87
CA LEU A 45 5.38 4.42 -1.72
C LEU A 45 5.41 2.89 -1.90
N ALA A 46 5.09 2.11 -0.87
CA ALA A 46 5.01 0.66 -0.96
C ALA A 46 3.84 0.21 -1.85
N ILE A 47 2.65 0.78 -1.70
CA ILE A 47 1.50 0.44 -2.54
C ILE A 47 1.77 0.79 -4.00
N THR A 48 2.28 1.99 -4.29
CA THR A 48 2.53 2.43 -5.66
C THR A 48 3.62 1.65 -6.37
N SER A 49 4.64 1.15 -5.66
CA SER A 49 5.75 0.40 -6.24
C SER A 49 5.56 -1.12 -6.24
N LEU A 50 5.01 -1.70 -5.15
CA LEU A 50 4.85 -3.15 -5.02
C LEU A 50 3.56 -3.68 -5.67
N ALA A 51 2.48 -2.91 -5.69
CA ALA A 51 1.23 -3.37 -6.28
C ALA A 51 1.34 -3.71 -7.78
N PRO A 52 1.98 -2.90 -8.64
CA PRO A 52 2.21 -3.27 -10.04
C PRO A 52 3.08 -4.52 -10.19
N LEU A 53 4.09 -4.69 -9.32
CA LEU A 53 4.97 -5.86 -9.35
C LEU A 53 4.23 -7.14 -8.97
N VAL A 54 3.40 -7.11 -7.94
CA VAL A 54 2.55 -8.24 -7.54
C VAL A 54 1.53 -8.55 -8.64
N PHE A 55 0.91 -7.53 -9.22
CA PHE A 55 -0.06 -7.68 -10.29
C PHE A 55 0.56 -8.31 -11.56
N THR A 56 1.72 -7.82 -12.00
CA THR A 56 2.43 -8.39 -13.15
C THR A 56 2.88 -9.82 -12.88
N THR A 57 3.33 -10.14 -11.67
CA THR A 57 3.70 -11.50 -11.27
C THR A 57 2.50 -12.45 -11.31
N PHE A 58 1.36 -12.01 -10.83
CA PHE A 58 0.12 -12.79 -10.85
C PHE A 58 -0.37 -13.05 -12.29
N ILE A 59 -0.34 -12.03 -13.15
CA ILE A 59 -0.70 -12.18 -14.57
C ILE A 59 0.28 -13.13 -15.26
N ASN A 60 1.58 -12.93 -15.06
CA ASN A 60 2.61 -13.76 -15.68
C ASN A 60 2.47 -15.24 -15.26
N HIS A 61 2.21 -15.50 -13.99
CA HIS A 61 1.98 -16.88 -13.52
C HIS A 61 0.77 -17.52 -14.21
N ARG A 62 -0.34 -16.80 -14.37
CA ARG A 62 -1.53 -17.28 -15.11
C ARG A 62 -1.27 -17.50 -16.59
N LEU A 63 -0.52 -16.59 -17.23
CA LEU A 63 -0.17 -16.71 -18.65
C LEU A 63 0.75 -17.91 -18.90
N ILE A 64 1.77 -18.10 -18.06
CA ILE A 64 2.67 -19.26 -18.14
C ILE A 64 1.88 -20.56 -18.01
N GLN A 65 0.98 -20.69 -17.04
CA GLN A 65 0.17 -21.91 -16.89
C GLN A 65 -0.66 -22.20 -18.14
N LYS A 66 -1.32 -21.20 -18.71
CA LYS A 66 -2.11 -21.37 -19.95
C LYS A 66 -1.21 -21.75 -21.15
N SER A 67 -0.06 -21.11 -21.27
CA SER A 67 0.88 -21.39 -22.37
C SER A 67 1.47 -22.79 -22.27
N VAL A 68 1.81 -23.27 -21.07
CA VAL A 68 2.29 -24.64 -20.83
C VAL A 68 1.21 -25.66 -21.16
N ASP A 69 -0.03 -25.44 -20.74
CA ASP A 69 -1.14 -26.34 -21.04
C ASP A 69 -1.40 -26.41 -22.56
N ALA A 70 -1.37 -25.28 -23.25
CA ALA A 70 -1.54 -25.23 -24.71
C ALA A 70 -0.40 -25.93 -25.46
N GLU A 71 0.86 -25.71 -25.03
CA GLU A 71 2.04 -26.37 -25.62
C GLU A 71 2.02 -27.88 -25.40
N LEU A 72 1.60 -28.34 -24.22
CA LEU A 72 1.44 -29.77 -23.92
C LEU A 72 0.42 -30.44 -24.83
N VAL A 73 -0.72 -29.78 -25.05
CA VAL A 73 -1.75 -30.27 -26.00
C VAL A 73 -1.19 -30.37 -27.39
N LEU A 74 -0.53 -29.30 -27.85
CA LEU A 74 0.03 -29.25 -29.20
C LEU A 74 1.13 -30.30 -29.42
N GLN A 75 2.03 -30.49 -28.45
CA GLN A 75 3.07 -31.53 -28.51
C GLN A 75 2.47 -32.93 -28.47
N THR A 76 1.44 -33.18 -27.65
CA THR A 76 0.76 -34.47 -27.59
C THR A 76 0.05 -34.77 -28.91
N ASP A 77 -0.64 -33.77 -29.49
CA ASP A 77 -1.26 -33.92 -30.80
C ASP A 77 -0.24 -34.25 -31.90
N ARG A 78 0.87 -33.51 -31.95
CA ARG A 78 1.96 -33.76 -32.94
C ARG A 78 2.53 -35.17 -32.82
N VAL A 79 2.82 -35.63 -31.58
CA VAL A 79 3.36 -36.98 -31.35
C VAL A 79 2.32 -38.03 -31.77
N THR A 80 1.07 -37.86 -31.40
CA THR A 80 -0.01 -38.78 -31.74
C THR A 80 -0.26 -38.83 -33.25
N SER A 81 -0.32 -37.66 -33.90
CA SER A 81 -0.52 -37.56 -35.34
C SER A 81 0.63 -38.16 -36.13
N ASN A 82 1.89 -37.94 -35.71
CA ASN A 82 3.06 -38.52 -36.37
C ASN A 82 3.12 -40.05 -36.20
N ALA A 83 2.90 -40.55 -34.99
CA ALA A 83 2.84 -41.97 -34.71
C ALA A 83 1.70 -42.65 -35.48
N LYS A 84 0.51 -42.02 -35.55
CA LYS A 84 -0.62 -42.47 -36.38
C LYS A 84 -0.21 -42.61 -37.83
N ARG A 85 0.38 -41.58 -38.41
CA ARG A 85 0.79 -41.54 -39.81
C ARG A 85 1.79 -42.64 -40.13
N SER A 86 2.79 -42.82 -39.26
CA SER A 86 3.79 -43.88 -39.45
C SER A 86 3.20 -45.28 -39.29
N MET A 87 2.30 -45.49 -38.36
CA MET A 87 1.61 -46.76 -38.18
C MET A 87 0.70 -47.07 -39.38
N ARG A 88 -0.08 -46.10 -39.82
CA ARG A 88 -0.90 -46.23 -41.02
C ARG A 88 -0.05 -46.62 -42.23
N PHE A 89 1.02 -45.84 -42.47
CA PHE A 89 1.94 -46.11 -43.57
C PHE A 89 2.54 -47.53 -43.48
N PHE A 90 2.99 -47.92 -42.29
CA PHE A 90 3.55 -49.25 -42.05
C PHE A 90 2.58 -50.39 -42.42
N LEU A 91 1.32 -50.26 -42.06
CA LEU A 91 0.30 -51.28 -42.36
C LEU A 91 -0.15 -51.24 -43.82
N GLU A 92 -0.33 -50.04 -44.39
CA GLU A 92 -0.74 -49.86 -45.80
C GLU A 92 0.31 -50.37 -46.79
N GLU A 93 1.55 -50.05 -46.53
CA GLU A 93 2.66 -50.48 -47.40
C GLU A 93 2.69 -52.03 -47.49
N ARG A 94 2.54 -52.70 -46.36
CA ARG A 94 2.58 -54.20 -46.32
C ARG A 94 1.31 -54.83 -46.92
N LEU A 95 0.16 -54.21 -46.65
CA LEU A 95 -1.07 -54.62 -47.27
C LEU A 95 -1.02 -54.49 -48.81
N ASN A 96 -0.53 -53.35 -49.30
CA ASN A 96 -0.38 -53.08 -50.72
C ASN A 96 0.63 -54.00 -51.40
N ALA A 97 1.74 -54.36 -50.70
CA ALA A 97 2.66 -55.35 -51.20
C ALA A 97 2.02 -56.73 -51.39
N LEU A 98 1.17 -57.17 -50.43
CA LEU A 98 0.42 -58.45 -50.59
C LEU A 98 -0.62 -58.34 -51.71
N ARG A 99 -1.31 -57.24 -51.84
CA ARG A 99 -2.27 -56.98 -52.95
C ARG A 99 -1.57 -57.06 -54.29
N PHE A 100 -0.41 -56.46 -54.44
CA PHE A 100 0.37 -56.53 -55.65
C PHE A 100 0.75 -57.97 -56.00
N ILE A 101 1.20 -58.76 -54.99
CA ILE A 101 1.56 -60.16 -55.20
C ILE A 101 0.38 -60.98 -55.70
N VAL A 102 -0.80 -60.88 -55.12
CA VAL A 102 -1.97 -61.69 -55.53
C VAL A 102 -2.56 -61.22 -56.88
N ASN A 103 -2.36 -59.97 -57.26
CA ASN A 103 -2.85 -59.47 -58.54
C ASN A 103 -1.92 -59.77 -59.72
N GLU A 104 -0.58 -59.78 -59.49
CA GLU A 104 0.40 -59.95 -60.51
C GLU A 104 0.84 -61.41 -60.71
N LEU A 105 0.81 -62.21 -59.62
CA LEU A 105 1.30 -63.58 -59.66
C LEU A 105 0.17 -64.58 -59.79
N PRO A 106 0.26 -65.57 -60.72
CA PRO A 106 -0.75 -66.58 -60.85
C PRO A 106 -0.79 -67.52 -59.67
N TYR A 107 -1.99 -68.07 -59.32
CA TYR A 107 -2.21 -68.92 -58.18
C TYR A 107 -1.25 -70.13 -58.10
N TYR A 108 -0.95 -70.79 -59.22
CA TYR A 108 -0.05 -71.96 -59.27
C TYR A 108 1.38 -71.63 -58.78
N SER A 109 1.82 -70.36 -59.01
CA SER A 109 3.10 -69.87 -58.52
C SER A 109 3.13 -69.62 -57.01
N LEU A 110 1.98 -69.26 -56.42
CA LEU A 110 1.84 -68.97 -55.01
C LEU A 110 1.71 -70.21 -54.13
N ILE A 111 1.33 -71.35 -54.71
CA ILE A 111 1.22 -72.63 -53.98
C ILE A 111 2.54 -73.42 -53.99
N ASP A 112 3.53 -72.99 -54.71
CA ASP A 112 4.86 -73.58 -54.66
C ASP A 112 5.63 -73.00 -53.45
N ASN A 113 6.01 -73.85 -52.49
CA ASN A 113 6.67 -73.47 -51.26
C ASN A 113 8.05 -72.82 -51.54
N GLU A 114 8.83 -73.27 -52.56
CA GLU A 114 10.11 -72.67 -52.87
C GLU A 114 9.92 -71.23 -53.42
N HIS A 115 8.99 -71.08 -54.35
CA HIS A 115 8.67 -69.77 -54.88
C HIS A 115 8.11 -68.80 -53.85
N LEU A 116 7.19 -69.29 -52.98
CA LEU A 116 6.66 -68.52 -51.88
C LEU A 116 7.74 -68.10 -50.88
N GLY A 117 8.76 -68.97 -50.68
CA GLY A 117 9.95 -68.67 -49.90
C GLY A 117 10.77 -67.49 -50.47
N LYS A 118 10.97 -67.48 -51.79
CA LYS A 118 11.66 -66.36 -52.50
C LYS A 118 10.87 -65.05 -52.41
N ILE A 119 9.54 -65.14 -52.49
CA ILE A 119 8.67 -63.98 -52.30
C ILE A 119 8.81 -63.42 -50.88
N LEU A 120 8.82 -64.30 -49.86
CA LEU A 120 9.00 -63.89 -48.46
C LEU A 120 10.35 -63.21 -48.23
N GLU A 121 11.43 -63.72 -48.81
CA GLU A 121 12.76 -63.10 -48.72
C GLU A 121 12.76 -61.70 -49.32
N ASN A 122 12.18 -61.52 -50.53
CA ASN A 122 12.05 -60.23 -51.17
C ASN A 122 11.22 -59.25 -50.35
N LEU A 123 10.13 -59.72 -49.74
CA LEU A 123 9.31 -58.89 -48.83
C LEU A 123 10.09 -58.50 -47.55
N LYS A 124 10.91 -59.40 -47.02
CA LYS A 124 11.77 -59.09 -45.88
C LYS A 124 12.82 -58.05 -46.22
N LEU A 125 13.45 -58.16 -47.38
CA LEU A 125 14.49 -57.20 -47.84
C LEU A 125 13.90 -55.86 -48.19
N GLY A 126 12.76 -55.82 -48.89
CA GLY A 126 12.16 -54.56 -49.37
C GLY A 126 11.42 -53.78 -48.30
N PHE A 127 10.66 -54.44 -47.47
CA PHE A 127 9.74 -53.81 -46.54
C PHE A 127 10.06 -54.08 -45.05
N GLY A 128 10.71 -55.19 -44.76
CA GLY A 128 10.97 -55.65 -43.41
C GLY A 128 9.70 -55.98 -42.59
N GLY A 129 9.87 -56.68 -41.49
CA GLY A 129 8.77 -57.00 -40.56
C GLY A 129 7.86 -58.17 -40.95
N PHE A 130 8.00 -58.73 -42.14
CA PHE A 130 7.34 -59.99 -42.50
C PHE A 130 8.06 -61.16 -41.84
N THR A 131 7.28 -62.04 -41.25
CA THR A 131 7.81 -63.23 -40.58
C THR A 131 7.60 -64.48 -41.43
N ASP A 132 6.41 -64.69 -41.94
CA ASP A 132 6.04 -65.79 -42.85
C ASP A 132 4.89 -65.40 -43.78
N LEU A 133 4.72 -66.25 -44.81
CA LEU A 133 3.62 -66.22 -45.76
C LEU A 133 2.94 -67.58 -45.82
N SER A 134 1.64 -67.57 -46.11
CA SER A 134 0.87 -68.77 -46.38
C SER A 134 -0.27 -68.53 -47.33
N ILE A 135 -0.59 -69.55 -48.15
CA ILE A 135 -1.80 -69.62 -48.93
C ILE A 135 -2.80 -70.50 -48.21
N ILE A 136 -3.99 -70.03 -48.01
CA ILE A 136 -5.06 -70.71 -47.29
C ILE A 136 -6.28 -70.74 -48.19
N ASP A 137 -6.91 -71.91 -48.33
CA ASP A 137 -8.11 -72.07 -49.15
C ASP A 137 -9.38 -71.61 -48.40
N ALA A 138 -10.50 -71.66 -49.09
CA ALA A 138 -11.80 -71.24 -48.56
C ALA A 138 -12.26 -72.11 -47.36
N ASP A 139 -11.76 -73.33 -47.22
CA ASP A 139 -12.07 -74.24 -46.13
C ASP A 139 -11.12 -74.07 -44.91
N GLY A 140 -10.17 -73.16 -44.97
CA GLY A 140 -9.21 -72.84 -43.96
C GLY A 140 -7.99 -73.75 -43.95
N SER A 141 -7.82 -74.61 -44.96
CA SER A 141 -6.68 -75.49 -45.10
C SER A 141 -5.47 -74.71 -45.68
N GLN A 142 -4.34 -74.87 -45.07
CA GLN A 142 -3.10 -74.27 -45.52
C GLN A 142 -2.52 -75.07 -46.70
N ILE A 143 -2.45 -74.45 -47.86
CA ILE A 143 -2.01 -75.08 -49.12
C ILE A 143 -0.47 -74.93 -49.27
N ALA A 144 0.05 -73.75 -48.96
CA ALA A 144 1.48 -73.47 -49.02
C ALA A 144 1.92 -72.61 -47.82
N TYR A 145 3.14 -72.81 -47.41
CA TYR A 145 3.77 -72.09 -46.29
C TYR A 145 5.24 -71.78 -46.55
N ALA A 146 5.62 -70.58 -46.25
CA ALA A 146 7.02 -70.15 -46.18
C ALA A 146 7.27 -69.39 -44.88
N GLY A 147 8.13 -69.89 -44.04
CA GLY A 147 8.47 -69.25 -42.78
C GLY A 147 9.28 -70.15 -41.83
N PRO A 148 9.71 -69.59 -40.68
CA PRO A 148 10.60 -70.28 -39.76
C PRO A 148 9.84 -71.23 -38.76
N PHE A 149 8.49 -71.27 -38.79
CA PHE A 149 7.73 -72.06 -37.84
C PHE A 149 7.19 -73.35 -38.46
N ASN A 150 6.99 -74.39 -37.66
CA ASN A 150 6.42 -75.63 -38.12
C ASN A 150 4.88 -75.53 -38.19
N LEU A 151 4.39 -74.84 -39.23
CA LEU A 151 2.95 -74.56 -39.42
C LEU A 151 2.36 -75.22 -40.64
N GLU A 152 3.11 -76.05 -41.37
CA GLU A 152 2.65 -76.71 -42.58
C GLU A 152 1.42 -77.59 -42.31
N GLY A 153 0.41 -77.53 -43.18
CA GLY A 153 -0.78 -78.35 -43.13
C GLY A 153 -1.76 -77.96 -42.01
N LYS A 154 -1.57 -76.87 -41.32
CA LYS A 154 -2.54 -76.40 -40.31
C LYS A 154 -3.84 -75.98 -40.96
N ASN A 155 -4.95 -76.19 -40.23
CA ASN A 155 -6.26 -75.69 -40.64
C ASN A 155 -6.72 -74.56 -39.73
N TYR A 156 -7.10 -73.46 -40.36
CA TYR A 156 -7.45 -72.21 -39.69
C TYR A 156 -8.96 -71.93 -39.66
N LYS A 157 -9.82 -72.89 -40.10
CA LYS A 157 -11.28 -72.71 -40.21
C LYS A 157 -11.94 -72.13 -38.95
N ASN A 158 -11.48 -72.58 -37.78
CA ASN A 158 -12.05 -72.18 -36.48
C ASN A 158 -11.30 -71.01 -35.82
N GLN A 159 -10.33 -70.42 -36.51
CA GLN A 159 -9.59 -69.28 -35.96
C GLN A 159 -10.40 -67.98 -36.17
N PRO A 160 -10.59 -67.16 -35.11
CA PRO A 160 -11.41 -65.95 -35.19
C PRO A 160 -11.00 -64.97 -36.30
N TRP A 161 -9.69 -64.86 -36.54
CA TRP A 161 -9.17 -63.99 -37.58
C TRP A 161 -9.51 -64.53 -38.99
N PHE A 162 -9.54 -65.84 -39.21
CA PHE A 162 -9.88 -66.43 -40.49
C PHE A 162 -11.35 -66.22 -40.82
N VAL A 163 -12.21 -66.49 -39.87
CA VAL A 163 -13.66 -66.27 -40.03
C VAL A 163 -13.99 -64.84 -40.42
N GLN A 164 -13.27 -63.86 -39.81
CA GLN A 164 -13.44 -62.45 -40.14
C GLN A 164 -12.80 -62.04 -41.47
N SER A 165 -11.72 -62.72 -41.88
CA SER A 165 -10.97 -62.38 -43.09
C SER A 165 -11.58 -62.95 -44.37
N ILE A 166 -12.26 -64.09 -44.31
CA ILE A 166 -12.81 -64.76 -45.51
C ILE A 166 -13.93 -63.94 -46.17
N GLU A 167 -14.63 -63.11 -45.41
CA GLU A 167 -15.72 -62.24 -45.88
C GLU A 167 -15.21 -60.87 -46.39
N LYS A 168 -13.92 -60.56 -46.17
CA LYS A 168 -13.33 -59.27 -46.50
C LYS A 168 -12.23 -59.41 -47.53
N ASP A 169 -12.15 -58.48 -48.50
CA ASP A 169 -11.06 -58.47 -49.47
C ASP A 169 -9.71 -58.21 -48.84
N ASN A 170 -9.66 -57.39 -47.78
CA ASN A 170 -8.48 -57.06 -47.03
C ASN A 170 -8.75 -57.15 -45.54
N PHE A 171 -7.84 -57.68 -44.77
CA PHE A 171 -7.98 -57.88 -43.35
C PHE A 171 -6.66 -57.66 -42.59
N ILE A 172 -6.75 -57.02 -41.45
CA ILE A 172 -5.66 -56.84 -40.47
C ILE A 172 -6.18 -57.26 -39.13
N SER A 173 -5.52 -58.23 -38.49
CA SER A 173 -5.92 -58.77 -37.19
C SER A 173 -5.49 -57.88 -36.02
N GLU A 174 -6.09 -58.14 -34.85
CA GLU A 174 -5.49 -57.76 -33.56
C GLU A 174 -4.17 -58.50 -33.35
N VAL A 175 -3.38 -58.07 -32.34
CA VAL A 175 -2.22 -58.85 -31.90
C VAL A 175 -2.73 -60.04 -31.10
N PHE A 176 -2.27 -61.24 -31.45
CA PHE A 176 -2.61 -62.48 -30.75
C PHE A 176 -1.44 -63.48 -30.85
N THR A 177 -1.50 -64.57 -30.07
CA THR A 177 -0.40 -65.57 -30.05
C THR A 177 -0.58 -66.72 -31.03
N GLY A 178 -1.81 -67.17 -31.25
CA GLY A 178 -2.15 -68.26 -32.20
C GLY A 178 -1.33 -69.53 -31.98
N TYR A 179 -1.04 -70.24 -33.08
CA TYR A 179 -0.25 -71.49 -33.05
C TYR A 179 1.25 -71.28 -32.83
N ARG A 180 1.76 -70.05 -32.69
CA ARG A 180 3.18 -69.73 -32.53
C ARG A 180 3.59 -69.45 -31.12
N ASP A 181 2.62 -69.25 -30.22
CA ASP A 181 2.85 -68.78 -28.85
C ASP A 181 3.66 -67.47 -28.73
N ILE A 182 3.74 -66.71 -29.83
CA ILE A 182 4.44 -65.41 -29.93
C ILE A 182 3.45 -64.36 -30.43
N PRO A 183 3.39 -63.16 -29.82
CA PRO A 183 2.54 -62.08 -30.28
C PRO A 183 2.83 -61.68 -31.70
N HIS A 184 1.84 -61.66 -32.59
CA HIS A 184 1.95 -61.28 -33.99
C HIS A 184 0.67 -60.70 -34.54
N ILE A 185 0.78 -60.02 -35.69
CA ILE A 185 -0.34 -59.44 -36.46
C ILE A 185 -0.43 -60.21 -37.77
N ILE A 186 -1.61 -60.52 -38.21
CA ILE A 186 -1.88 -61.05 -39.53
C ILE A 186 -2.40 -59.97 -40.48
N ILE A 187 -1.87 -59.94 -41.65
CA ILE A 187 -2.46 -59.25 -42.80
C ILE A 187 -2.86 -60.33 -43.80
N ALA A 188 -4.11 -60.30 -44.24
CA ALA A 188 -4.63 -61.22 -45.25
C ALA A 188 -5.30 -60.48 -46.40
N VAL A 189 -5.07 -60.97 -47.59
CA VAL A 189 -5.67 -60.47 -48.83
C VAL A 189 -6.41 -61.64 -49.46
N ARG A 190 -7.70 -61.46 -49.74
CA ARG A 190 -8.51 -62.43 -50.46
C ARG A 190 -8.32 -62.23 -51.97
N SER A 191 -8.26 -63.35 -52.68
CA SER A 191 -8.20 -63.36 -54.13
C SER A 191 -8.95 -64.60 -54.65
N GLU A 192 -9.07 -64.73 -55.93
CA GLU A 192 -9.76 -65.82 -56.60
C GLU A 192 -8.82 -66.57 -57.60
N THR A 193 -8.98 -67.87 -57.66
CA THR A 193 -8.36 -68.66 -58.70
C THR A 193 -9.07 -68.44 -60.03
N ALA A 194 -8.44 -68.86 -61.17
CA ALA A 194 -9.06 -68.83 -62.48
C ALA A 194 -10.43 -69.62 -62.57
N TYR A 195 -10.70 -70.49 -61.60
CA TYR A 195 -11.93 -71.26 -61.52
C TYR A 195 -12.95 -70.72 -60.52
N GLY A 196 -12.79 -69.45 -60.04
CA GLY A 196 -13.72 -68.81 -59.09
C GLY A 196 -13.64 -69.30 -57.67
N ARG A 197 -12.61 -70.05 -57.28
CA ARG A 197 -12.40 -70.45 -55.87
C ARG A 197 -11.62 -69.37 -55.14
N HIS A 198 -12.13 -68.95 -53.98
CA HIS A 198 -11.47 -67.99 -53.12
C HIS A 198 -10.28 -68.60 -52.36
N PHE A 199 -9.19 -67.84 -52.20
CA PHE A 199 -8.06 -68.13 -51.33
C PHE A 199 -7.59 -66.88 -50.63
N LEU A 200 -6.88 -67.04 -49.53
CA LEU A 200 -6.22 -65.96 -48.79
C LEU A 200 -4.71 -66.07 -48.90
N LEU A 201 -4.05 -64.98 -49.34
CA LEU A 201 -2.67 -64.76 -49.09
C LEU A 201 -2.54 -64.12 -47.72
N ARG A 202 -1.98 -64.85 -46.77
CA ARG A 202 -1.77 -64.42 -45.41
C ARG A 202 -0.30 -64.16 -45.16
N ALA A 203 0.01 -63.00 -44.58
CA ALA A 203 1.31 -62.66 -44.05
C ALA A 203 1.24 -62.40 -42.54
N THR A 204 2.29 -62.74 -41.86
CA THR A 204 2.47 -62.43 -40.46
C THR A 204 3.50 -61.33 -40.30
N LEU A 205 3.16 -60.34 -39.49
CA LEU A 205 4.06 -59.25 -39.13
C LEU A 205 4.57 -59.42 -37.71
N ASP A 206 5.86 -59.10 -37.55
CA ASP A 206 6.53 -59.07 -36.26
C ASP A 206 6.12 -57.81 -35.47
N THR A 207 5.62 -58.02 -34.27
CA THR A 207 5.26 -56.93 -33.34
C THR A 207 6.44 -56.15 -32.80
N GLN A 208 7.68 -56.73 -32.81
CA GLN A 208 8.89 -56.02 -32.36
C GLN A 208 9.18 -54.79 -33.25
N ARG A 209 9.01 -54.96 -34.57
CA ARG A 209 9.19 -53.84 -35.52
C ARG A 209 8.19 -52.70 -35.28
N LEU A 210 6.94 -53.08 -34.98
CA LEU A 210 5.91 -52.14 -34.61
C LEU A 210 6.25 -51.40 -33.32
N MET A 211 6.69 -52.15 -32.29
CA MET A 211 7.12 -51.56 -31.01
C MET A 211 8.30 -50.63 -31.14
N SER A 212 9.33 -50.99 -31.95
CA SER A 212 10.50 -50.14 -32.17
C SER A 212 10.12 -48.83 -32.85
N MET A 213 9.18 -48.86 -33.80
CA MET A 213 8.65 -47.68 -34.45
C MET A 213 7.90 -46.77 -33.45
N LEU A 214 7.01 -47.34 -32.62
CA LEU A 214 6.30 -46.53 -31.61
C LEU A 214 7.25 -45.94 -30.55
N THR A 215 8.28 -46.73 -30.15
CA THR A 215 9.28 -46.30 -29.19
C THR A 215 10.12 -45.11 -29.69
N SER A 216 10.36 -45.01 -31.02
CA SER A 216 11.11 -43.89 -31.62
C SER A 216 10.42 -42.54 -31.41
N TYR A 217 9.11 -42.51 -31.15
CA TYR A 217 8.36 -41.30 -30.83
C TYR A 217 8.32 -40.97 -29.33
N LYS A 218 8.90 -41.80 -28.45
CA LYS A 218 9.06 -41.46 -27.04
C LYS A 218 10.08 -40.35 -26.88
N THR A 219 9.62 -39.12 -26.79
CA THR A 219 10.48 -37.94 -26.66
C THR A 219 11.12 -37.80 -25.28
N ASN A 220 10.53 -38.39 -24.25
CA ASN A 220 10.99 -38.36 -22.85
C ASN A 220 10.67 -39.70 -22.16
N VAL A 221 11.37 -40.00 -21.05
CA VAL A 221 11.20 -41.21 -20.24
C VAL A 221 9.74 -41.42 -19.77
N HIS A 222 8.98 -40.38 -19.65
CA HIS A 222 7.60 -40.37 -19.12
C HIS A 222 6.52 -40.20 -20.20
N THR A 223 6.90 -40.32 -21.49
CA THR A 223 5.90 -40.41 -22.56
C THR A 223 5.62 -41.90 -22.80
N ASP A 224 4.39 -42.35 -22.53
CA ASP A 224 3.99 -43.72 -22.83
C ASP A 224 3.17 -43.74 -24.13
N ILE A 225 3.59 -44.59 -25.08
CA ILE A 225 2.93 -44.78 -26.37
C ILE A 225 2.62 -46.22 -26.52
N PHE A 226 1.35 -46.55 -26.66
CA PHE A 226 0.91 -47.94 -26.74
C PHE A 226 -0.36 -48.05 -27.59
N LEU A 227 -0.70 -49.29 -27.98
CA LEU A 227 -1.87 -49.61 -28.74
C LEU A 227 -2.85 -50.41 -27.86
N ILE A 228 -4.13 -50.10 -28.00
CA ILE A 228 -5.22 -50.92 -27.46
C ILE A 228 -6.14 -51.34 -28.61
N ASN A 229 -6.89 -52.42 -28.38
CA ASN A 229 -7.99 -52.81 -29.25
C ASN A 229 -9.30 -52.10 -28.81
N ARG A 230 -10.39 -52.37 -29.53
CA ARG A 230 -11.71 -51.80 -29.22
C ARG A 230 -12.33 -52.31 -27.91
N ALA A 231 -11.78 -53.40 -27.35
CA ALA A 231 -12.16 -53.90 -26.03
C ALA A 231 -11.30 -53.30 -24.89
N GLY A 232 -10.37 -52.41 -25.19
CA GLY A 232 -9.46 -51.79 -24.20
C GLY A 232 -8.31 -52.71 -23.78
N ILE A 233 -8.00 -53.77 -24.55
CA ILE A 233 -6.91 -54.70 -24.26
C ILE A 233 -5.63 -54.19 -24.93
N LEU A 234 -4.53 -54.21 -24.17
CA LEU A 234 -3.21 -53.79 -24.66
C LEU A 234 -2.72 -54.67 -25.80
N GLN A 235 -2.38 -54.03 -26.91
CA GLN A 235 -1.82 -54.65 -28.12
C GLN A 235 -0.30 -54.48 -28.17
N THR A 236 0.25 -53.56 -27.41
CA THR A 236 1.65 -53.34 -27.14
C THR A 236 1.84 -53.11 -25.63
N PRO A 237 3.01 -53.38 -25.06
CA PRO A 237 3.22 -53.12 -23.64
C PRO A 237 3.22 -51.62 -23.37
N SER A 238 2.67 -51.26 -22.21
CA SER A 238 2.62 -49.91 -21.66
C SER A 238 3.44 -49.86 -20.38
N SER A 239 4.18 -48.77 -20.17
CA SER A 239 4.89 -48.52 -18.91
C SER A 239 3.95 -48.22 -17.74
N ILE A 240 2.73 -47.79 -18.02
CA ILE A 240 1.73 -47.43 -17.03
C ILE A 240 0.74 -48.57 -16.78
N TYR A 241 0.26 -49.22 -17.83
CA TYR A 241 -0.84 -50.19 -17.76
C TYR A 241 -0.41 -51.66 -17.79
N GLY A 242 0.84 -51.95 -18.09
CA GLY A 242 1.40 -53.28 -17.98
C GLY A 242 1.71 -54.00 -19.29
N LYS A 243 1.59 -55.32 -19.27
CA LYS A 243 2.02 -56.17 -20.39
C LYS A 243 0.96 -56.28 -21.47
N ILE A 244 1.39 -56.72 -22.66
CA ILE A 244 0.47 -57.07 -23.76
C ILE A 244 -0.61 -58.07 -23.30
N PHE A 245 -1.81 -57.99 -23.86
CA PHE A 245 -3.00 -58.77 -23.55
C PHE A 245 -3.63 -58.50 -22.19
N THR A 246 -3.14 -57.53 -21.40
CA THR A 246 -3.83 -57.12 -20.17
C THR A 246 -4.82 -55.98 -20.46
N PRO A 247 -5.95 -55.92 -19.73
CA PRO A 247 -6.87 -54.79 -19.85
C PRO A 247 -6.19 -53.49 -19.41
N ALA A 248 -6.29 -52.43 -20.20
CA ALA A 248 -5.68 -51.14 -19.87
C ALA A 248 -6.45 -50.35 -18.81
N LEU A 249 -7.58 -50.86 -18.29
CA LEU A 249 -8.45 -50.17 -17.33
C LEU A 249 -8.78 -48.73 -17.68
N LEU A 250 -8.83 -48.45 -18.99
CA LEU A 250 -9.16 -47.16 -19.57
C LEU A 250 -10.54 -47.20 -20.21
N ASN A 251 -11.27 -46.10 -20.13
CA ASN A 251 -12.45 -45.96 -20.98
C ASN A 251 -11.98 -45.88 -22.43
N VAL A 252 -12.44 -46.81 -23.27
CA VAL A 252 -12.15 -46.77 -24.69
C VAL A 252 -12.72 -45.48 -25.28
N PRO A 253 -11.91 -44.65 -25.89
CA PRO A 253 -12.40 -43.36 -26.40
C PRO A 253 -13.36 -43.55 -27.59
N ALA A 254 -14.23 -42.56 -27.80
CA ALA A 254 -15.13 -42.59 -28.93
C ALA A 254 -14.37 -42.61 -30.25
N PHE A 255 -14.94 -43.24 -31.31
CA PHE A 255 -14.33 -43.30 -32.63
C PHE A 255 -14.05 -41.87 -33.18
N SER A 256 -12.82 -41.66 -33.60
CA SER A 256 -12.43 -40.43 -34.29
C SER A 256 -11.40 -40.77 -35.37
N ASP A 257 -11.63 -40.29 -36.58
CA ASP A 257 -10.66 -40.40 -37.66
C ASP A 257 -9.54 -39.34 -37.54
N THR A 258 -9.76 -38.28 -36.77
CA THR A 258 -8.74 -37.27 -36.45
C THR A 258 -8.11 -37.55 -35.09
N THR A 259 -6.89 -37.05 -34.92
CA THR A 259 -6.25 -37.09 -33.59
C THR A 259 -7.03 -36.24 -32.62
N GLN A 260 -7.27 -36.77 -31.43
CA GLN A 260 -7.94 -36.10 -30.33
C GLN A 260 -7.02 -36.05 -29.12
N VAL A 261 -7.05 -34.95 -28.40
CA VAL A 261 -6.32 -34.80 -27.13
C VAL A 261 -7.30 -34.52 -26.01
N ILE A 262 -7.37 -35.44 -25.06
CA ILE A 262 -8.22 -35.31 -23.85
C ILE A 262 -7.39 -34.72 -22.73
N GLN A 263 -7.85 -33.62 -22.17
CA GLN A 263 -7.32 -33.06 -20.95
C GLN A 263 -8.10 -33.59 -19.75
N PRO A 264 -7.45 -34.05 -18.68
CA PRO A 264 -8.14 -34.49 -17.49
C PRO A 264 -8.81 -33.31 -16.78
N GLU A 265 -10.01 -33.53 -16.25
CA GLU A 265 -10.75 -32.51 -15.48
C GLU A 265 -10.04 -32.17 -14.15
N ASN A 266 -9.33 -33.11 -13.56
CA ASN A 266 -8.56 -32.91 -12.33
C ASN A 266 -7.17 -32.32 -12.62
N LYS A 267 -6.92 -31.10 -12.11
CA LYS A 267 -5.68 -30.34 -12.29
C LYS A 267 -4.53 -30.75 -11.36
N GLY A 268 -4.45 -32.00 -10.92
CA GLY A 268 -3.37 -32.50 -10.06
C GLY A 268 -2.00 -32.63 -10.80
N GLU A 269 -0.89 -32.56 -10.08
CA GLU A 269 0.47 -32.71 -10.64
C GLU A 269 0.72 -34.07 -11.31
N ASN A 270 -0.01 -35.11 -10.92
CA ASN A 270 0.09 -36.46 -11.46
C ASN A 270 -0.91 -36.76 -12.59
N THR A 271 -1.47 -35.74 -13.21
CA THR A 271 -2.42 -35.91 -14.30
C THR A 271 -1.71 -36.16 -15.63
N PHE A 272 -2.30 -37.06 -16.44
CA PHE A 272 -1.82 -37.39 -17.78
C PHE A 272 -2.69 -36.67 -18.82
N ILE A 273 -2.03 -36.07 -19.83
CA ILE A 273 -2.71 -35.64 -21.05
C ILE A 273 -2.68 -36.81 -22.00
N THR A 274 -3.84 -37.16 -22.54
CA THR A 274 -4.01 -38.32 -23.38
C THR A 274 -4.33 -37.90 -24.81
N GLY A 275 -3.40 -38.18 -25.73
CA GLY A 275 -3.66 -38.15 -27.16
C GLY A 275 -4.14 -39.52 -27.63
N TYR A 276 -5.14 -39.56 -28.49
CA TYR A 276 -5.55 -40.83 -29.09
C TYR A 276 -5.97 -40.67 -30.55
N SER A 277 -5.89 -41.74 -31.29
CA SER A 277 -6.42 -41.81 -32.66
C SER A 277 -6.67 -43.28 -33.06
N TYR A 278 -7.76 -43.49 -33.79
CA TYR A 278 -7.98 -44.76 -34.45
C TYR A 278 -7.07 -44.91 -35.67
N ILE A 279 -6.51 -46.09 -35.87
CA ILE A 279 -5.71 -46.38 -37.04
C ILE A 279 -6.63 -46.90 -38.15
N VAL A 280 -6.86 -46.06 -39.14
CA VAL A 280 -7.67 -46.38 -40.28
C VAL A 280 -6.76 -46.29 -41.53
N THR A 281 -6.74 -47.39 -42.32
CA THR A 281 -6.09 -47.42 -43.62
C THR A 281 -7.13 -47.20 -44.71
N GLU A 282 -6.73 -46.88 -45.94
CA GLU A 282 -7.66 -46.66 -47.04
C GLU A 282 -8.52 -47.93 -47.37
N ALA A 283 -7.94 -49.09 -47.19
CA ALA A 283 -8.57 -50.37 -47.52
C ALA A 283 -9.28 -51.05 -46.33
N VAL A 284 -8.90 -50.77 -45.09
CA VAL A 284 -9.36 -51.48 -43.88
C VAL A 284 -9.40 -50.57 -42.67
N THR A 285 -10.49 -50.63 -41.91
CA THR A 285 -10.49 -50.12 -40.55
C THR A 285 -9.82 -51.15 -39.63
N THR A 286 -8.62 -50.78 -39.11
CA THR A 286 -7.86 -51.68 -38.22
C THR A 286 -8.48 -51.74 -36.83
N PRO A 287 -8.19 -52.79 -36.00
CA PRO A 287 -8.65 -52.86 -34.63
C PRO A 287 -7.90 -51.92 -33.67
N PHE A 288 -6.86 -51.23 -34.14
CA PHE A 288 -5.90 -50.52 -33.29
C PHE A 288 -6.37 -49.11 -32.97
N ILE A 289 -6.25 -48.74 -31.70
CA ILE A 289 -6.37 -47.39 -31.18
C ILE A 289 -5.02 -47.02 -30.60
N LEU A 290 -4.37 -46.01 -31.21
CA LEU A 290 -3.12 -45.46 -30.70
C LEU A 290 -3.41 -44.56 -29.50
N MET A 291 -2.68 -44.76 -28.42
CA MET A 291 -2.75 -44.00 -27.18
C MET A 291 -1.39 -43.40 -26.88
N VAL A 292 -1.36 -42.13 -26.54
CA VAL A 292 -0.17 -41.39 -26.12
C VAL A 292 -0.48 -40.71 -24.80
N HIS A 293 0.16 -41.17 -23.75
CA HIS A 293 0.03 -40.61 -22.41
C HIS A 293 1.27 -39.80 -22.08
N LYS A 294 1.09 -38.55 -21.71
CA LYS A 294 2.17 -37.65 -21.32
C LYS A 294 1.89 -37.07 -19.95
N LYS A 295 2.83 -37.21 -19.02
CA LYS A 295 2.69 -36.70 -17.66
C LYS A 295 2.92 -35.20 -17.62
N LYS A 296 1.98 -34.44 -17.03
CA LYS A 296 2.03 -32.97 -16.97
C LYS A 296 3.26 -32.48 -16.18
N SER A 297 3.64 -33.16 -15.10
CA SER A 297 4.78 -32.78 -14.24
C SER A 297 6.11 -32.68 -14.97
N ASP A 298 6.31 -33.46 -16.02
CA ASP A 298 7.63 -33.59 -16.67
C ASP A 298 7.94 -32.45 -17.63
N VAL A 299 6.91 -31.92 -18.28
CA VAL A 299 7.04 -30.72 -19.09
C VAL A 299 7.07 -29.48 -18.19
N MET A 300 6.34 -29.52 -17.07
CA MET A 300 6.38 -28.45 -16.07
C MET A 300 7.69 -28.37 -15.30
N GLY A 301 8.49 -29.44 -15.18
CA GLY A 301 9.72 -29.45 -14.38
C GLY A 301 10.70 -28.34 -14.77
N THR A 302 10.92 -28.13 -16.05
CA THR A 302 11.78 -27.07 -16.57
C THR A 302 11.18 -25.67 -16.29
N TRP A 303 9.87 -25.54 -16.50
CA TRP A 303 9.14 -24.28 -16.26
C TRP A 303 9.00 -23.97 -14.76
N LEU A 304 8.82 -24.96 -13.92
CA LEU A 304 8.77 -24.78 -12.45
C LEU A 304 10.12 -24.33 -11.88
N ASN A 305 11.22 -24.84 -12.41
CA ASN A 305 12.55 -24.39 -11.99
C ASN A 305 12.83 -22.93 -12.43
N LEU A 306 12.47 -22.59 -13.66
CA LEU A 306 12.52 -21.21 -14.13
C LEU A 306 11.61 -20.29 -13.27
N GLY A 307 10.40 -20.76 -12.95
CA GLY A 307 9.46 -20.04 -12.08
C GLY A 307 10.01 -19.82 -10.66
N LYS A 308 10.69 -20.82 -10.08
CA LYS A 308 11.35 -20.67 -8.77
C LYS A 308 12.46 -19.61 -8.81
N THR A 309 13.32 -19.66 -9.83
CA THR A 309 14.40 -18.67 -10.01
C THR A 309 13.82 -17.27 -10.17
N PHE A 310 12.77 -17.13 -10.96
CA PHE A 310 12.09 -15.85 -11.17
C PHE A 310 11.45 -15.31 -9.88
N ASN A 311 10.81 -16.17 -9.09
CA ASN A 311 10.26 -15.78 -7.78
C ASN A 311 11.34 -15.35 -6.79
N TRP A 312 12.53 -15.97 -6.79
CA TRP A 312 13.67 -15.55 -6.00
C TRP A 312 14.18 -14.16 -6.40
N ILE A 313 14.28 -13.90 -7.70
CA ILE A 313 14.69 -12.59 -8.23
C ILE A 313 13.67 -11.51 -7.81
N ILE A 314 12.38 -11.79 -8.00
CA ILE A 314 11.32 -10.87 -7.56
C ILE A 314 11.37 -10.62 -6.05
N GLY A 315 11.56 -11.66 -5.25
CA GLY A 315 11.72 -11.53 -3.80
C GLY A 315 12.89 -10.63 -3.41
N ALA A 316 14.05 -10.81 -4.07
CA ALA A 316 15.22 -9.95 -3.87
C ALA A 316 14.95 -8.50 -4.29
N CYS A 317 14.30 -8.27 -5.44
CA CYS A 317 13.90 -6.94 -5.88
C CYS A 317 12.92 -6.26 -4.92
N CYS A 318 11.93 -7.00 -4.40
CA CYS A 318 11.00 -6.49 -3.38
C CYS A 318 11.74 -6.06 -2.10
N LEU A 319 12.70 -6.87 -1.64
CA LEU A 319 13.48 -6.56 -0.45
C LEU A 319 14.32 -5.28 -0.65
N VAL A 320 15.02 -5.17 -1.78
CA VAL A 320 15.77 -3.94 -2.13
C VAL A 320 14.85 -2.73 -2.20
N MET A 321 13.67 -2.88 -2.80
CA MET A 321 12.69 -1.79 -2.91
C MET A 321 12.17 -1.34 -1.53
N VAL A 322 11.89 -2.27 -0.61
CA VAL A 322 11.49 -1.94 0.77
C VAL A 322 12.60 -1.16 1.50
N VAL A 323 13.87 -1.54 1.31
CA VAL A 323 15.02 -0.81 1.87
C VAL A 323 15.09 0.61 1.30
N ILE A 324 14.97 0.77 -0.01
CA ILE A 324 14.99 2.09 -0.66
C ILE A 324 13.82 2.96 -0.18
N ILE A 325 12.61 2.42 -0.11
CA ILE A 325 11.41 3.13 0.36
C ILE A 325 11.61 3.64 1.80
N THR A 326 12.15 2.80 2.69
CA THR A 326 12.41 3.19 4.08
C THR A 326 13.48 4.27 4.17
N LEU A 327 14.57 4.17 3.41
CA LEU A 327 15.63 5.19 3.36
C LEU A 327 15.11 6.52 2.82
N VAL A 328 14.41 6.51 1.69
CA VAL A 328 13.84 7.72 1.08
C VAL A 328 12.81 8.39 2.00
N SER A 329 11.91 7.60 2.58
CA SER A 329 10.91 8.12 3.52
C SER A 329 11.55 8.73 4.76
N THR A 330 12.57 8.08 5.32
CA THR A 330 13.31 8.59 6.48
C THR A 330 14.05 9.88 6.13
N PHE A 331 14.68 9.93 4.96
CA PHE A 331 15.36 11.14 4.48
C PHE A 331 14.38 12.31 4.29
N MET A 332 13.24 12.08 3.62
CA MET A 332 12.24 13.13 3.38
C MET A 332 11.66 13.68 4.69
N VAL A 333 11.31 12.80 5.64
CA VAL A 333 10.74 13.24 6.92
C VAL A 333 11.78 13.97 7.77
N ASN A 334 13.06 13.56 7.71
CA ASN A 334 14.14 14.26 8.39
C ASN A 334 14.38 15.68 7.80
N GLN A 335 14.34 15.82 6.47
CA GLN A 335 14.42 17.14 5.80
C GLN A 335 13.25 18.04 6.20
N LEU A 336 12.04 17.50 6.27
CA LEU A 336 10.86 18.23 6.73
C LEU A 336 11.02 18.71 8.18
N PHE A 337 11.52 17.85 9.05
CA PHE A 337 11.79 18.18 10.45
C PHE A 337 12.80 19.32 10.58
N LEU A 338 13.92 19.25 9.84
CA LEU A 338 14.95 20.30 9.85
C LEU A 338 14.42 21.64 9.28
N ALA A 339 13.60 21.58 8.23
CA ALA A 339 12.98 22.77 7.66
C ALA A 339 12.00 23.44 8.64
N ASP A 340 11.21 22.67 9.38
CA ASP A 340 10.30 23.19 10.39
C ASP A 340 11.05 23.80 11.60
N GLN A 341 12.17 23.22 12.01
CA GLN A 341 13.04 23.82 13.03
C GLN A 341 13.62 25.17 12.56
N ALA A 342 14.18 25.22 11.35
CA ALA A 342 14.74 26.45 10.80
C ALA A 342 13.68 27.56 10.66
N LYS A 343 12.44 27.17 10.28
CA LYS A 343 11.30 28.08 10.22
C LYS A 343 10.93 28.66 11.60
N ALA A 344 10.90 27.81 12.63
CA ALA A 344 10.62 28.22 14.00
C ALA A 344 11.67 29.19 14.53
N GLU A 345 12.97 28.92 14.31
CA GLU A 345 14.05 29.84 14.68
C GLU A 345 13.98 31.17 13.96
N THR A 346 13.67 31.14 12.66
CA THR A 346 13.53 32.38 11.85
C THR A 346 12.35 33.21 12.35
N MET A 347 11.25 32.56 12.73
CA MET A 347 10.06 33.24 13.24
C MET A 347 10.33 33.93 14.59
N LEU A 348 11.08 33.27 15.50
CA LEU A 348 11.51 33.88 16.75
C LEU A 348 12.44 35.10 16.53
N LYS A 349 13.40 34.99 15.62
CA LYS A 349 14.29 36.12 15.25
C LYS A 349 13.51 37.30 14.64
N MET A 350 12.51 36.97 13.83
CA MET A 350 11.66 37.99 13.21
C MET A 350 10.80 38.73 14.26
N GLU A 351 10.24 37.98 15.24
CA GLU A 351 9.48 38.56 16.34
C GLU A 351 10.36 39.48 17.20
N GLN A 352 11.58 39.04 17.54
CA GLN A 352 12.56 39.86 18.25
C GLN A 352 12.94 41.13 17.47
N SER A 353 13.20 41.00 16.16
CA SER A 353 13.53 42.13 15.32
C SER A 353 12.37 43.15 15.21
N GLN A 354 11.14 42.64 15.12
CA GLN A 354 9.95 43.49 15.08
C GLN A 354 9.74 44.24 16.42
N GLN A 355 10.04 43.60 17.56
CA GLN A 355 10.03 44.29 18.85
C GLN A 355 11.08 45.38 18.96
N LEU A 356 12.32 45.09 18.52
CA LEU A 356 13.39 46.09 18.51
C LEU A 356 13.08 47.29 17.59
N ALA A 357 12.49 47.01 16.41
CA ALA A 357 12.05 48.08 15.50
C ALA A 357 10.95 48.95 16.13
N CYS A 358 10.02 48.33 16.84
CA CYS A 358 8.97 49.05 17.60
C CYS A 358 9.60 49.96 18.68
N ILE A 359 10.56 49.45 19.47
CA ILE A 359 11.30 50.22 20.47
C ILE A 359 12.07 51.38 19.79
N GLY A 360 12.69 51.13 18.64
CA GLY A 360 13.39 52.15 17.87
C GLY A 360 12.49 53.32 17.42
N GLN A 361 11.29 52.99 16.90
CA GLN A 361 10.29 54.02 16.52
C GLN A 361 9.74 54.79 17.74
N LEU A 362 9.64 54.14 18.89
CA LEU A 362 9.12 54.71 20.11
C LEU A 362 10.17 55.54 20.88
N SER A 363 11.47 55.34 20.59
CA SER A 363 12.57 55.96 21.36
C SER A 363 12.50 57.49 21.35
N ALA A 364 12.10 58.08 20.23
CA ALA A 364 11.97 59.55 20.14
C ALA A 364 10.82 60.09 21.01
N GLY A 365 9.68 59.41 21.04
CA GLY A 365 8.55 59.78 21.89
C GLY A 365 8.84 59.65 23.38
N ILE A 366 9.52 58.55 23.75
CA ILE A 366 9.91 58.27 25.13
C ILE A 366 10.94 59.30 25.63
N ALA A 367 11.94 59.64 24.80
CA ALA A 367 12.90 60.67 25.14
C ALA A 367 12.22 62.00 25.40
N HIS A 368 11.19 62.32 24.59
CA HIS A 368 10.42 63.56 24.78
C HIS A 368 9.60 63.55 26.06
N GLU A 369 8.95 62.44 26.39
CA GLU A 369 8.16 62.27 27.61
C GLU A 369 8.99 62.23 28.90
N ILE A 370 10.22 61.72 28.86
CA ILE A 370 11.16 61.77 29.99
C ILE A 370 11.76 63.18 30.13
N ASN A 371 12.09 63.85 29.04
CA ASN A 371 12.69 65.17 29.08
C ASN A 371 11.75 66.23 29.60
N ASN A 372 10.44 66.10 29.38
CA ASN A 372 9.42 67.05 29.89
C ASN A 372 9.44 67.16 31.42
N PRO A 373 9.24 66.09 32.24
CA PRO A 373 9.31 66.20 33.68
C PRO A 373 10.70 66.59 34.19
N LEU A 374 11.79 66.17 33.47
CA LEU A 374 13.16 66.61 33.80
C LEU A 374 13.35 68.14 33.60
N ALA A 375 12.74 68.69 32.56
CA ALA A 375 12.76 70.15 32.32
C ALA A 375 12.01 70.88 33.45
N LEU A 376 10.82 70.36 33.88
CA LEU A 376 10.05 70.93 34.98
C LEU A 376 10.86 70.89 36.29
N ILE A 377 11.49 69.74 36.58
CA ILE A 377 12.37 69.63 37.78
C ILE A 377 13.49 70.66 37.73
N ASN A 378 14.13 70.85 36.58
CA ASN A 378 15.26 71.75 36.43
C ASN A 378 14.81 73.22 36.55
N GLU A 379 13.62 73.57 35.96
CA GLU A 379 13.04 74.88 36.03
C GLU A 379 12.61 75.23 37.46
N THR A 380 11.86 74.35 38.12
CA THR A 380 11.38 74.55 39.52
C THR A 380 12.55 74.62 40.51
N ALA A 381 13.55 73.72 40.32
CA ALA A 381 14.79 73.78 41.12
C ALA A 381 15.59 75.06 40.93
N GLY A 382 15.63 75.56 39.67
CA GLY A 382 16.23 76.86 39.33
C GLY A 382 15.50 78.01 40.04
N PHE A 383 14.15 78.01 40.00
CA PHE A 383 13.35 79.03 40.65
C PHE A 383 13.53 79.04 42.17
N LEU A 384 13.54 77.80 42.79
CA LEU A 384 13.91 77.66 44.19
C LEU A 384 15.27 78.21 44.55
N LYS A 385 16.28 78.01 43.69
CA LYS A 385 17.64 78.57 43.84
C LYS A 385 17.63 80.08 43.78
N ASP A 386 16.91 80.69 42.83
CA ASP A 386 16.81 82.13 42.70
C ASP A 386 16.08 82.75 43.88
N LEU A 387 15.01 82.15 44.42
CA LEU A 387 14.34 82.57 45.65
C LEU A 387 15.28 82.51 46.88
N TYR A 388 16.24 81.60 46.90
CA TYR A 388 17.22 81.50 47.95
C TYR A 388 18.38 82.45 47.85
N GLN A 389 18.73 82.85 46.63
CA GLN A 389 19.84 83.83 46.37
C GLN A 389 19.45 85.30 46.57
N TYR A 390 18.12 85.59 46.38
CA TYR A 390 17.59 86.95 46.53
C TYR A 390 16.51 86.95 47.59
N PRO A 391 16.89 87.12 48.89
CA PRO A 391 15.96 87.10 49.99
C PRO A 391 15.08 88.37 49.96
N ASP A 392 13.80 88.21 49.64
CA ASP A 392 12.80 89.29 49.77
C ASP A 392 12.11 89.14 51.15
N GLU A 393 11.70 90.26 51.77
CA GLU A 393 11.13 90.28 53.12
C GLU A 393 9.75 89.53 53.26
N HIS A 394 9.20 89.06 52.14
CA HIS A 394 7.91 88.31 52.10
C HIS A 394 8.07 86.93 51.55
N ARG A 395 8.72 86.04 52.33
CA ARG A 395 8.80 84.61 51.99
C ARG A 395 7.48 83.92 52.42
N ASP A 396 6.75 83.45 51.43
CA ASP A 396 5.58 82.62 51.70
C ASP A 396 6.04 81.12 51.75
N ASP A 397 6.03 80.50 52.95
CA ASP A 397 6.40 79.10 53.13
C ASP A 397 5.52 78.15 52.34
N LYS A 398 4.33 78.64 51.92
CA LYS A 398 3.39 77.90 51.09
C LYS A 398 3.87 77.76 49.67
N GLU A 399 4.42 78.83 49.06
CA GLU A 399 4.99 78.81 47.72
C GLU A 399 6.20 77.86 47.63
N LEU A 400 7.06 77.81 48.68
CA LEU A 400 8.17 76.89 48.77
C LEU A 400 7.71 75.42 48.80
N THR A 401 6.66 75.14 49.53
CA THR A 401 6.09 73.78 49.62
C THR A 401 5.46 73.34 48.31
N GLU A 402 4.77 74.22 47.58
CA GLU A 402 4.19 73.97 46.27
C GLU A 402 5.29 73.64 45.24
N LEU A 403 6.40 74.38 45.19
CA LEU A 403 7.51 74.14 44.27
C LEU A 403 8.23 72.81 44.59
N LEU A 404 8.36 72.40 45.86
CA LEU A 404 8.92 71.10 46.25
C LEU A 404 7.98 69.95 45.87
N ASP A 405 6.68 70.13 46.01
CA ASP A 405 5.66 69.16 45.61
C ASP A 405 5.67 68.94 44.07
N ASP A 406 5.85 70.01 43.28
CA ASP A 406 5.98 69.96 41.83
C ASP A 406 7.22 69.10 41.40
N ILE A 407 8.35 69.29 42.08
CA ILE A 407 9.56 68.47 41.83
C ILE A 407 9.30 66.99 42.18
N LEU A 408 8.69 66.70 43.31
CA LEU A 408 8.40 65.36 43.74
C LEU A 408 7.40 64.67 42.80
N GLU A 409 6.41 65.39 42.31
CA GLU A 409 5.48 64.91 41.31
C GLU A 409 6.17 64.56 39.97
N ALA A 410 7.04 65.46 39.51
CA ALA A 410 7.82 65.25 38.27
C ALA A 410 8.75 64.04 38.36
N VAL A 411 9.46 63.86 39.51
CA VAL A 411 10.30 62.66 39.79
C VAL A 411 9.45 61.41 39.76
N THR A 412 8.27 61.43 40.39
CA THR A 412 7.36 60.27 40.42
C THR A 412 6.90 59.93 38.99
N ARG A 413 6.65 60.94 38.17
CA ARG A 413 6.28 60.77 36.74
C ARG A 413 7.41 60.13 35.94
N CYS A 414 8.67 60.58 36.11
CA CYS A 414 9.84 59.94 35.48
C CYS A 414 9.95 58.45 35.88
N GLY A 415 9.80 58.15 37.17
CA GLY A 415 9.82 56.78 37.68
C GLY A 415 8.74 55.87 37.08
N THR A 416 7.55 56.42 36.89
CA THR A 416 6.43 55.70 36.24
C THR A 416 6.70 55.39 34.77
N ILE A 417 7.17 56.38 34.00
CA ILE A 417 7.52 56.19 32.56
C ILE A 417 8.64 55.18 32.40
N THR A 418 9.70 55.28 33.21
CA THR A 418 10.84 54.33 33.14
C THR A 418 10.42 52.90 33.52
N SER A 419 9.55 52.75 34.56
CA SER A 419 9.03 51.42 35.00
C SER A 419 8.14 50.78 33.93
N GLN A 420 7.30 51.58 33.24
CA GLN A 420 6.45 51.11 32.14
C GLN A 420 7.30 50.67 30.95
N LEU A 421 8.35 51.39 30.62
CA LEU A 421 9.30 51.02 29.57
C LEU A 421 10.04 49.73 29.90
N LEU A 422 10.56 49.57 31.12
CA LEU A 422 11.22 48.36 31.57
C LEU A 422 10.27 47.17 31.56
N GLY A 423 9.00 47.38 31.92
CA GLY A 423 7.95 46.35 31.83
C GLY A 423 7.69 45.90 30.40
N PHE A 424 7.76 46.82 29.41
CA PHE A 424 7.61 46.47 27.99
C PHE A 424 8.79 45.64 27.47
N VAL A 425 10.03 45.94 27.92
CA VAL A 425 11.27 45.23 27.49
C VAL A 425 11.41 43.88 28.17
N ARG A 426 10.96 43.68 29.44
CA ARG A 426 11.12 42.44 30.22
C ARG A 426 10.11 41.37 29.97
N GLN A 427 9.24 41.47 28.96
CA GLN A 427 8.08 40.54 28.75
C GLN A 427 8.41 39.14 28.19
N PHE A 428 9.64 38.61 28.37
CA PHE A 428 10.05 37.42 27.66
C PHE A 428 9.49 36.09 28.18
N ASP A 429 9.18 35.93 29.47
CA ASP A 429 8.70 34.65 30.01
C ASP A 429 7.36 34.79 30.75
N VAL A 430 6.40 33.93 30.40
CA VAL A 430 5.13 33.77 31.15
C VAL A 430 5.37 32.81 32.30
N GLN A 431 5.32 33.30 33.55
CA GLN A 431 5.41 32.47 34.74
C GLN A 431 4.02 32.07 35.23
N ILE A 432 3.55 30.91 34.84
CA ILE A 432 2.24 30.41 35.22
C ILE A 432 2.23 30.02 36.69
N SER A 433 1.27 30.58 37.42
CA SER A 433 0.96 30.26 38.83
C SER A 433 -0.54 30.22 39.06
N SER A 434 -0.96 29.54 40.12
CA SER A 434 -2.38 29.57 40.55
C SER A 434 -2.69 30.89 41.23
N VAL A 435 -3.58 31.68 40.62
CA VAL A 435 -3.92 33.03 41.06
C VAL A 435 -5.39 33.10 41.53
N ASN A 436 -5.57 33.58 42.75
CA ASN A 436 -6.87 33.97 43.26
C ASN A 436 -7.15 35.44 42.85
N VAL A 437 -8.10 35.60 41.94
CA VAL A 437 -8.44 36.91 41.34
C VAL A 437 -8.99 37.90 42.38
N GLU A 438 -9.78 37.42 43.33
CA GLU A 438 -10.36 38.22 44.42
C GLU A 438 -9.26 38.85 45.28
N LYS A 439 -8.28 38.03 45.73
CA LYS A 439 -7.18 38.53 46.57
C LYS A 439 -6.32 39.54 45.79
N LEU A 440 -6.17 39.35 44.48
CA LEU A 440 -5.42 40.26 43.65
C LEU A 440 -6.10 41.62 43.49
N ILE A 441 -7.41 41.62 43.20
CA ILE A 441 -8.21 42.85 43.08
C ILE A 441 -8.23 43.61 44.43
N ASN A 442 -8.51 42.93 45.54
CA ASN A 442 -8.49 43.54 46.86
C ASN A 442 -7.14 44.12 47.24
N GLY A 443 -6.04 43.45 46.84
CA GLY A 443 -4.69 43.98 47.02
C GLY A 443 -4.47 45.29 46.25
N ILE A 444 -4.94 45.39 45.00
CA ILE A 444 -4.83 46.59 44.18
C ILE A 444 -5.67 47.73 44.77
N LEU A 445 -6.88 47.47 45.14
CA LEU A 445 -7.80 48.46 45.70
C LEU A 445 -7.30 49.05 47.05
N SER A 446 -6.57 48.26 47.86
CA SER A 446 -5.99 48.74 49.11
C SER A 446 -5.03 49.89 48.95
N PHE A 447 -4.32 49.99 47.82
CA PHE A 447 -3.38 51.09 47.50
C PHE A 447 -4.16 52.40 47.14
N HIS A 448 -5.40 52.32 46.67
CA HIS A 448 -6.21 53.48 46.26
C HIS A 448 -7.14 53.99 47.37
N LYS A 449 -7.06 53.45 48.57
CA LYS A 449 -7.96 53.78 49.67
C LYS A 449 -7.99 55.27 50.02
N LYS A 450 -6.83 55.92 50.06
CA LYS A 450 -6.75 57.38 50.31
C LYS A 450 -7.38 58.22 49.20
N GLU A 451 -7.19 57.79 47.94
CA GLU A 451 -7.74 58.49 46.75
C GLU A 451 -9.26 58.32 46.69
N THR A 452 -9.81 57.16 47.05
CA THR A 452 -11.25 56.90 47.14
C THR A 452 -11.91 57.77 48.21
N GLU A 453 -11.26 57.90 49.37
CA GLU A 453 -11.74 58.77 50.48
C GLU A 453 -11.71 60.26 50.10
N TYR A 454 -10.62 60.68 49.42
CA TYR A 454 -10.44 62.09 49.04
C TYR A 454 -11.41 62.52 47.92
N LYS A 455 -11.61 61.68 46.91
CA LYS A 455 -12.52 61.99 45.78
C LYS A 455 -13.97 61.61 46.00
N GLY A 456 -14.31 60.95 47.13
CA GLY A 456 -15.65 60.46 47.42
C GLY A 456 -16.12 59.35 46.47
N ILE A 457 -15.18 58.55 45.95
CA ILE A 457 -15.53 57.47 45.00
C ILE A 457 -16.04 56.26 45.74
N HIS A 458 -17.22 55.75 45.32
CA HIS A 458 -17.80 54.54 45.85
C HIS A 458 -17.31 53.32 45.08
N VAL A 459 -16.57 52.41 45.74
CA VAL A 459 -16.03 51.18 45.10
C VAL A 459 -16.82 49.97 45.53
N THR A 460 -17.39 49.25 44.55
CA THR A 460 -18.12 48.01 44.76
C THR A 460 -17.40 46.83 44.10
N THR A 461 -17.27 45.73 44.84
CA THR A 461 -16.69 44.47 44.26
C THR A 461 -17.71 43.35 44.40
N ALA A 462 -18.10 42.75 43.27
CA ALA A 462 -19.03 41.64 43.21
C ALA A 462 -18.32 40.42 42.56
N ILE A 463 -18.02 39.42 43.37
CA ILE A 463 -17.32 38.22 42.89
C ILE A 463 -18.27 37.04 43.05
N ALA A 464 -18.59 36.37 41.93
CA ALA A 464 -19.49 35.21 41.93
C ALA A 464 -18.84 34.05 42.74
N PRO A 465 -19.61 33.34 43.55
CA PRO A 465 -19.08 32.31 44.47
C PRO A 465 -18.44 31.10 43.74
N ASN A 466 -18.67 30.96 42.44
CA ASN A 466 -18.17 29.86 41.61
C ASN A 466 -16.95 30.24 40.77
N VAL A 467 -16.28 31.36 41.03
CA VAL A 467 -15.07 31.76 40.32
C VAL A 467 -13.88 30.91 40.78
N PRO A 468 -13.28 30.09 39.91
CA PRO A 468 -12.12 29.27 40.27
C PRO A 468 -10.85 30.12 40.34
N ASN A 469 -9.83 29.61 41.03
CA ASN A 469 -8.47 30.10 40.84
C ASN A 469 -8.04 29.82 39.38
N ILE A 470 -7.33 30.77 38.77
CA ILE A 470 -6.90 30.64 37.39
C ILE A 470 -5.38 30.36 37.33
N GLU A 471 -4.97 29.45 36.41
CA GLU A 471 -3.55 29.21 36.12
C GLU A 471 -3.05 30.23 35.07
N THR A 472 -2.41 31.30 35.58
CA THR A 472 -1.97 32.42 34.74
C THR A 472 -0.72 33.09 35.30
N ASP A 473 -0.17 34.05 34.57
CA ASP A 473 0.92 34.88 35.08
C ASP A 473 0.38 35.97 36.00
N ARG A 474 0.69 35.84 37.29
CA ARG A 474 0.22 36.79 38.33
C ARG A 474 0.69 38.22 38.04
N GLY A 475 1.94 38.42 37.61
CA GLY A 475 2.48 39.76 37.37
C GLY A 475 1.81 40.46 36.19
N LYS A 476 1.58 39.73 35.10
CA LYS A 476 0.87 40.25 33.92
C LYS A 476 -0.58 40.56 34.21
N LEU A 477 -1.28 39.67 34.95
CA LEU A 477 -2.66 39.92 35.36
C LEU A 477 -2.76 41.13 36.31
N GLN A 478 -1.85 41.26 37.26
CA GLN A 478 -1.76 42.42 38.13
C GLN A 478 -1.60 43.73 37.37
N GLN A 479 -0.74 43.73 36.35
CA GLN A 479 -0.49 44.90 35.48
C GLN A 479 -1.73 45.26 34.65
N ILE A 480 -2.44 44.27 34.10
CA ILE A 480 -3.72 44.51 33.38
C ILE A 480 -4.73 45.20 34.32
N LEU A 481 -4.95 44.64 35.51
CA LEU A 481 -5.91 45.15 36.45
C LEU A 481 -5.54 46.53 36.99
N LEU A 482 -4.27 46.74 37.33
CA LEU A 482 -3.73 48.03 37.75
C LEU A 482 -3.97 49.11 36.67
N ASN A 483 -3.66 48.85 35.41
CA ASN A 483 -3.86 49.82 34.33
C ASN A 483 -5.35 50.18 34.15
N LEU A 484 -6.22 49.18 34.19
CA LEU A 484 -7.68 49.43 34.00
C LEU A 484 -8.30 50.15 35.18
N ILE A 485 -7.92 49.77 36.41
CA ILE A 485 -8.44 50.40 37.66
C ILE A 485 -7.92 51.82 37.76
N ASN A 486 -6.63 52.10 37.47
CA ASN A 486 -6.09 53.44 37.43
C ASN A 486 -6.77 54.31 36.38
N ASN A 487 -7.08 53.79 35.20
CA ASN A 487 -7.80 54.54 34.18
C ASN A 487 -9.22 54.92 34.67
N ALA A 488 -9.90 54.04 35.37
CA ALA A 488 -11.21 54.31 35.97
C ALA A 488 -11.15 55.40 37.05
N PHE A 489 -10.18 55.30 38.00
CA PHE A 489 -9.97 56.36 39.00
C PHE A 489 -9.63 57.72 38.42
N GLN A 490 -8.87 57.73 37.35
CA GLN A 490 -8.53 58.99 36.63
C GLN A 490 -9.68 59.57 35.83
N ALA A 491 -10.63 58.73 35.37
CA ALA A 491 -11.83 59.17 34.64
C ALA A 491 -12.90 59.74 35.53
N ILE A 492 -12.94 59.30 36.79
CA ILE A 492 -13.90 59.75 37.81
C ILE A 492 -13.37 61.05 38.45
N GLU A 493 -14.11 62.16 38.34
CA GLU A 493 -13.69 63.47 38.90
C GLU A 493 -14.00 63.52 40.40
N ALA A 494 -15.24 63.34 40.84
CA ALA A 494 -15.67 63.27 42.25
C ALA A 494 -17.05 62.60 42.40
N ASN A 495 -17.29 61.98 43.57
CA ASN A 495 -18.55 61.35 43.91
C ASN A 495 -19.11 60.35 42.91
N GLY A 496 -18.21 59.65 42.19
CA GLY A 496 -18.58 58.59 41.20
C GLY A 496 -18.50 57.19 41.76
N CYS A 497 -18.81 56.19 40.90
CA CYS A 497 -18.78 54.78 41.27
C CYS A 497 -17.80 53.99 40.40
N LEU A 498 -17.12 53.05 41.05
CA LEU A 498 -16.28 52.02 40.39
C LEU A 498 -16.82 50.62 40.79
N ASP A 499 -17.41 49.93 39.82
CA ASP A 499 -17.91 48.57 40.04
C ASP A 499 -16.98 47.54 39.37
N ILE A 500 -16.52 46.57 40.16
CA ILE A 500 -15.70 45.47 39.65
C ILE A 500 -16.46 44.16 39.83
N THR A 501 -16.80 43.52 38.72
CA THR A 501 -17.55 42.26 38.72
C THR A 501 -16.70 41.14 38.17
N VAL A 502 -16.60 40.01 38.89
CA VAL A 502 -15.91 38.81 38.39
C VAL A 502 -16.90 37.65 38.30
N SER A 503 -17.01 37.04 37.14
CA SER A 503 -17.92 35.93 36.90
C SER A 503 -17.22 34.76 36.18
N HIS A 504 -17.74 33.55 36.40
CA HIS A 504 -17.29 32.37 35.65
C HIS A 504 -18.11 32.24 34.36
N LEU A 505 -17.46 32.13 33.23
CA LEU A 505 -18.03 31.90 31.91
C LEU A 505 -17.77 30.44 31.49
N PRO A 506 -18.82 29.58 31.47
CA PRO A 506 -18.65 28.21 30.96
C PRO A 506 -18.17 28.18 29.52
N PRO A 507 -17.36 27.14 29.07
CA PRO A 507 -16.98 26.00 29.90
C PRO A 507 -15.70 26.22 30.73
N ASN A 508 -14.82 27.17 30.43
CA ASN A 508 -13.49 27.25 31.08
C ASN A 508 -12.89 28.66 31.02
N LYS A 509 -13.67 29.70 31.22
CA LYS A 509 -13.23 31.09 31.21
C LYS A 509 -13.75 31.85 32.41
N ILE A 510 -13.06 32.95 32.76
CA ILE A 510 -13.56 33.97 33.67
C ILE A 510 -13.75 35.29 32.95
N SER A 511 -14.66 36.11 33.41
CA SER A 511 -14.86 37.49 32.98
C SER A 511 -14.61 38.42 34.14
N ILE A 512 -13.81 39.44 33.92
CA ILE A 512 -13.55 40.55 34.86
C ILE A 512 -14.06 41.81 34.17
N GLU A 513 -15.07 42.40 34.73
CA GLU A 513 -15.70 43.63 34.27
C GLU A 513 -15.35 44.77 35.25
N ILE A 514 -14.83 45.86 34.70
CA ILE A 514 -14.49 47.07 35.44
C ILE A 514 -15.32 48.21 34.82
N LYS A 515 -16.26 48.71 35.59
CA LYS A 515 -17.21 49.77 35.18
C LYS A 515 -16.99 50.99 36.01
N ASP A 516 -16.78 52.13 35.37
CA ASP A 516 -16.68 53.46 35.99
C ASP A 516 -17.80 54.38 35.51
N THR A 517 -18.11 55.40 36.34
CA THR A 517 -19.04 56.47 36.02
C THR A 517 -18.28 57.76 35.68
N GLY A 518 -17.11 57.64 35.08
CA GLY A 518 -16.26 58.77 34.71
C GLY A 518 -16.73 59.49 33.45
N CYS A 519 -15.84 60.33 32.88
CA CYS A 519 -16.14 61.12 31.71
C CYS A 519 -16.47 60.36 30.44
N GLY A 520 -16.22 59.03 30.40
CA GLY A 520 -16.41 58.18 29.22
C GLY A 520 -15.43 58.45 28.10
N ILE A 521 -15.62 57.73 26.99
CA ILE A 521 -14.76 57.80 25.78
C ILE A 521 -15.67 58.09 24.58
N PRO A 522 -15.42 59.16 23.81
CA PRO A 522 -16.13 59.45 22.56
C PRO A 522 -16.02 58.30 21.55
N GLU A 523 -17.08 58.04 20.79
CA GLU A 523 -17.14 56.92 19.82
C GLU A 523 -16.01 56.94 18.78
N GLU A 524 -15.63 58.13 18.35
CA GLU A 524 -14.53 58.35 17.40
C GLU A 524 -13.19 57.85 17.94
N ASN A 525 -12.97 57.89 19.23
CA ASN A 525 -11.75 57.50 19.91
C ASN A 525 -11.70 56.01 20.25
N LEU A 526 -12.86 55.30 20.38
CA LEU A 526 -12.91 53.89 20.75
C LEU A 526 -12.07 52.96 19.85
N LYS A 527 -11.95 53.29 18.58
CA LYS A 527 -11.11 52.52 17.64
C LYS A 527 -9.61 52.70 17.85
N ARG A 528 -9.22 53.82 18.48
CA ARG A 528 -7.81 54.27 18.61
C ARG A 528 -7.24 54.07 20.01
N ILE A 529 -8.07 53.74 21.02
CA ILE A 529 -7.61 53.62 22.42
C ILE A 529 -6.55 52.55 22.62
N HIS A 530 -6.38 51.62 21.66
CA HIS A 530 -5.37 50.56 21.71
C HIS A 530 -4.07 50.95 20.99
N GLU A 531 -4.05 52.13 20.26
CA GLU A 531 -2.86 52.62 19.62
C GLU A 531 -1.88 53.15 20.69
N PRO A 532 -0.58 52.77 20.60
CA PRO A 532 0.42 53.32 21.52
C PRO A 532 0.46 54.85 21.46
N PHE A 533 0.61 55.50 22.62
CA PHE A 533 0.64 56.97 22.80
C PHE A 533 -0.66 57.71 22.48
N PHE A 534 -1.73 57.02 22.16
CA PHE A 534 -3.02 57.65 22.03
C PHE A 534 -3.57 58.00 23.42
N SER A 535 -3.73 59.28 23.70
CA SER A 535 -4.32 59.80 24.93
C SER A 535 -5.16 61.05 24.62
N THR A 536 -6.34 61.10 25.18
CA THR A 536 -7.22 62.30 25.19
C THR A 536 -6.89 63.24 26.34
N LYS A 537 -5.99 62.83 27.27
CA LYS A 537 -5.61 63.53 28.49
C LYS A 537 -4.23 64.21 28.33
N LYS A 538 -4.00 64.94 27.25
CA LYS A 538 -2.67 65.57 26.96
C LYS A 538 -2.19 66.52 28.07
N ASP A 539 -3.08 67.13 28.79
CA ASP A 539 -2.77 68.11 29.84
C ASP A 539 -2.82 67.49 31.29
N LYS A 540 -3.22 66.23 31.42
CA LYS A 540 -3.37 65.53 32.71
C LYS A 540 -2.71 64.16 32.66
N MET A 541 -1.37 64.07 32.71
CA MET A 541 -0.58 62.86 33.03
C MET A 541 -0.84 61.57 32.23
N GLY A 542 -1.49 61.56 31.05
CA GLY A 542 -1.78 60.35 30.29
C GLY A 542 -0.68 59.97 29.33
N THR A 543 0.15 58.93 29.61
CA THR A 543 1.25 58.41 28.72
C THR A 543 0.74 57.78 27.42
N GLY A 544 -0.54 57.44 27.33
CA GLY A 544 -1.13 56.73 26.18
C GLY A 544 -0.62 55.29 25.97
N LEU A 545 0.21 54.76 26.90
CA LEU A 545 0.80 53.43 26.79
C LEU A 545 -0.01 52.36 27.55
N GLY A 546 -0.79 52.74 28.55
CA GLY A 546 -1.47 51.78 29.47
C GLY A 546 -2.42 50.81 28.77
N LEU A 547 -3.31 51.31 27.89
CA LEU A 547 -4.29 50.44 27.19
C LEU A 547 -3.65 49.58 26.09
N SER A 548 -2.64 50.11 25.38
CA SER A 548 -1.93 49.32 24.38
C SER A 548 -1.14 48.16 25.02
N ILE A 549 -0.50 48.38 26.16
CA ILE A 549 0.16 47.36 26.98
C ILE A 549 -0.87 46.36 27.48
N THR A 550 -2.01 46.81 28.03
CA THR A 550 -3.08 45.94 28.52
C THR A 550 -3.60 45.02 27.41
N TYR A 551 -3.87 45.52 26.22
CA TYR A 551 -4.27 44.74 25.07
C TYR A 551 -3.25 43.63 24.73
N GLY A 552 -1.96 43.96 24.64
CA GLY A 552 -0.88 43.02 24.40
C GLY A 552 -0.76 41.94 25.47
N LEU A 553 -0.88 42.34 26.76
CA LEU A 553 -0.84 41.38 27.89
C LEU A 553 -2.04 40.44 27.90
N VAL A 554 -3.26 40.93 27.65
CA VAL A 554 -4.46 40.09 27.56
C VAL A 554 -4.34 39.06 26.45
N LYS A 555 -3.81 39.44 25.28
CA LYS A 555 -3.54 38.52 24.17
C LYS A 555 -2.50 37.44 24.52
N LYS A 556 -1.41 37.82 25.23
CA LYS A 556 -0.40 36.87 25.73
C LYS A 556 -0.96 35.87 26.72
N LEU A 557 -1.94 36.27 27.53
CA LEU A 557 -2.69 35.40 28.43
C LEU A 557 -3.82 34.64 27.74
N GLN A 558 -3.85 34.61 26.41
CA GLN A 558 -4.89 33.94 25.58
C GLN A 558 -6.31 34.45 25.87
N GLY A 559 -6.43 35.69 26.35
CA GLY A 559 -7.67 36.35 26.69
C GLY A 559 -8.22 37.24 25.58
N ASN A 560 -9.30 37.91 25.89
CA ASN A 560 -9.90 38.96 25.08
C ASN A 560 -10.31 40.15 25.95
N ILE A 561 -10.22 41.36 25.42
CA ILE A 561 -10.65 42.60 26.07
C ILE A 561 -11.68 43.31 25.18
N ARG A 562 -12.75 43.78 25.79
CA ARG A 562 -13.81 44.61 25.20
C ARG A 562 -13.94 45.91 25.97
N VAL A 563 -14.35 46.93 25.26
CA VAL A 563 -14.68 48.25 25.83
C VAL A 563 -16.05 48.70 25.33
N GLU A 564 -16.86 49.19 26.25
CA GLU A 564 -18.14 49.84 25.98
C GLU A 564 -18.11 51.15 26.73
N SER A 565 -18.31 52.28 26.04
CA SER A 565 -18.24 53.59 26.68
C SER A 565 -19.16 54.60 25.99
N SER A 566 -19.67 55.52 26.76
CA SER A 566 -20.46 56.66 26.29
C SER A 566 -19.98 57.91 26.99
N GLU A 567 -19.73 58.95 26.24
CA GLU A 567 -19.24 60.25 26.75
C GLU A 567 -20.21 60.82 27.79
N GLY A 568 -19.72 61.22 28.95
CA GLY A 568 -20.48 61.76 30.07
C GLY A 568 -21.21 60.70 30.90
N ILE A 569 -21.15 59.40 30.58
CA ILE A 569 -21.85 58.34 31.31
C ILE A 569 -20.85 57.44 32.03
N GLY A 570 -19.73 57.06 31.37
CA GLY A 570 -18.69 56.21 31.91
C GLY A 570 -18.17 55.18 30.94
N THR A 571 -17.34 54.23 31.46
CA THR A 571 -16.69 53.21 30.64
C THR A 571 -16.80 51.84 31.31
N ILE A 572 -16.99 50.80 30.52
CA ILE A 572 -16.97 49.40 30.92
C ILE A 572 -15.87 48.66 30.14
N PHE A 573 -14.85 48.16 30.86
CA PHE A 573 -13.87 47.25 30.33
C PHE A 573 -14.17 45.83 30.75
N THR A 574 -14.29 44.92 29.80
CA THR A 574 -14.52 43.50 30.06
C THR A 574 -13.30 42.68 29.58
N VAL A 575 -12.60 42.06 30.51
CA VAL A 575 -11.46 41.16 30.24
C VAL A 575 -11.89 39.73 30.43
N THR A 576 -11.77 38.91 29.41
CA THR A 576 -12.06 37.49 29.45
C THR A 576 -10.76 36.68 29.38
N LEU A 577 -10.56 35.79 30.37
CA LEU A 577 -9.36 34.96 30.46
C LEU A 577 -9.72 33.47 30.56
N PRO A 578 -8.89 32.55 30.02
CA PRO A 578 -9.07 31.13 30.26
C PRO A 578 -8.71 30.78 31.72
N VAL A 579 -9.40 29.80 32.31
CA VAL A 579 -9.08 29.30 33.66
C VAL A 579 -7.69 28.65 33.69
N LYS A 580 -7.26 28.11 32.51
CA LYS A 580 -5.96 27.50 32.36
C LYS A 580 -5.35 27.88 30.99
N ILE A 581 -4.16 28.48 31.03
CA ILE A 581 -3.39 28.88 29.83
C ILE A 581 -2.58 27.72 29.27
#